data_0918c0233b3a3c81e05734b90f5a339e
#
_entry.id   0918c0233b3a3c81e05734b90f5a339e
#
_cell.length_a   1.000
_cell.length_b   1.000
_cell.length_c   1.000
_cell.angle_alpha   90.00
_cell.angle_beta   90.00
_cell.angle_gamma   90.00
#
_symmetry.space_group_name_H-M   'P 1'
#
loop_
_entity.id
_entity.type
_entity.pdbx_description
1 polymer ?
#
loop_
_entity_poly.entity_id
_entity_poly.type
_entity_poly.pdbx_seq_one_letter_code
_entity_poly.pdbx_strand_id
1 'polypeptide(L)' 'MKTAVIGAGAWGTALACQLRRNGHDVSLWFRDPEKAELAQRNRTNPRLKNITLPDGLLCTADPKCVEGCALVV' A
#
# COMPACT_ATOMS: atom_id res chain seq x y z
N MET A 1 -5.25 10.13 -9.12
CA MET A 1 -5.12 8.95 -10.01
C MET A 1 -5.17 7.70 -9.15
N LYS A 2 -5.92 6.72 -9.55
CA LYS A 2 -6.01 5.45 -8.82
C LYS A 2 -4.81 4.57 -9.19
N THR A 3 -4.05 4.15 -8.19
CA THR A 3 -2.79 3.44 -8.37
C THR A 3 -2.72 2.23 -7.46
N ALA A 4 -2.18 1.14 -7.96
CA ALA A 4 -1.87 -0.03 -7.14
C ALA A 4 -0.36 -0.27 -7.16
N VAL A 5 0.22 -0.50 -5.98
CA VAL A 5 1.62 -0.91 -5.85
C VAL A 5 1.64 -2.37 -5.42
N ILE A 6 2.25 -3.21 -6.23
CA ILE A 6 2.30 -4.65 -6.01
C ILE A 6 3.60 -5.02 -5.33
N GLY A 7 3.49 -5.47 -4.09
CA GLY A 7 4.65 -5.86 -3.30
C GLY A 7 4.94 -4.88 -2.18
N ALA A 8 4.73 -5.34 -0.96
CA ALA A 8 4.85 -4.53 0.24
C ALA A 8 6.24 -4.65 0.89
N GLY A 9 7.28 -4.73 0.08
CA GLY A 9 8.65 -4.59 0.56
C GLY A 9 8.94 -3.15 0.94
N ALA A 10 10.18 -2.87 1.37
CA ALA A 10 10.56 -1.54 1.80
C ALA A 10 10.38 -0.50 0.68
N TRP A 11 10.84 -0.83 -0.53
CA TRP A 11 10.76 0.09 -1.66
C TRP A 11 9.30 0.34 -2.09
N GLY A 12 8.51 -0.74 -2.21
CA GLY A 12 7.11 -0.61 -2.61
C GLY A 12 6.30 0.19 -1.61
N THR A 13 6.54 -0.04 -0.32
CA THR A 13 5.86 0.69 0.75
C THR A 13 6.24 2.17 0.71
N ALA A 14 7.52 2.49 0.53
CA ALA A 14 7.97 3.89 0.42
C ALA A 14 7.32 4.59 -0.77
N LEU A 15 7.27 3.92 -1.92
CA LEU A 15 6.63 4.46 -3.11
C LEU A 15 5.13 4.72 -2.88
N ALA A 16 4.44 3.74 -2.28
CA ALA A 16 3.01 3.88 -2.00
C ALA A 16 2.73 5.05 -1.07
N CYS A 17 3.55 5.23 -0.05
CA CYS A 17 3.42 6.36 0.88
C CYS A 17 3.61 7.70 0.15
N GLN A 18 4.62 7.77 -0.71
CA GLN A 18 4.90 8.98 -1.47
C GLN A 18 3.74 9.34 -2.40
N LEU A 19 3.22 8.35 -3.13
CA LEU A 19 2.09 8.57 -4.02
C LEU A 19 0.85 9.00 -3.26
N ARG A 20 0.59 8.40 -2.10
CA ARG A 20 -0.57 8.79 -1.30
C ARG A 20 -0.43 10.22 -0.77
N ARG A 21 0.74 10.61 -0.34
CA ARG A 21 1.00 11.98 0.13
C ARG A 21 0.81 13.00 -0.98
N ASN A 22 1.02 12.59 -2.23
CA ASN A 22 0.80 13.45 -3.39
C ASN A 22 -0.67 13.46 -3.85
N GLY A 23 -1.58 12.91 -3.07
CA GLY A 23 -3.01 12.99 -3.33
C GLY A 23 -3.58 11.90 -4.21
N HIS A 24 -2.81 10.86 -4.54
CA HIS A 24 -3.30 9.75 -5.33
C HIS A 24 -4.08 8.76 -4.45
N ASP A 25 -5.00 8.04 -5.07
CA ASP A 25 -5.77 6.98 -4.43
C ASP A 25 -4.96 5.69 -4.60
N VAL A 26 -4.32 5.23 -3.52
CA VAL A 26 -3.29 4.19 -3.61
C VAL A 26 -3.68 2.97 -2.80
N SER A 27 -3.52 1.80 -3.42
CA SER A 27 -3.59 0.49 -2.76
C SER A 27 -2.20 -0.13 -2.75
N LEU A 28 -1.77 -0.63 -1.60
CA LEU A 28 -0.53 -1.39 -1.45
C LEU A 28 -0.90 -2.86 -1.28
N TRP A 29 -0.48 -3.69 -2.22
CA TRP A 29 -0.81 -5.11 -2.20
C TRP A 29 0.24 -5.92 -1.46
N PHE A 30 -0.23 -6.72 -0.51
CA PHE A 30 0.57 -7.66 0.24
C PHE A 30 0.30 -9.07 -0.25
N ARG A 31 1.35 -9.89 -0.32
CA ARG A 31 1.21 -11.30 -0.64
C ARG A 31 0.50 -12.07 0.47
N ASP A 32 0.75 -11.71 1.72
CA ASP A 32 0.22 -12.38 2.90
C ASP A 32 -0.98 -11.59 3.46
N PRO A 33 -2.19 -12.19 3.47
CA PRO A 33 -3.38 -11.50 3.98
C PRO A 33 -3.26 -11.05 5.44
N GLU A 34 -2.56 -11.82 6.28
CA GLU A 34 -2.39 -11.45 7.67
C GLU A 34 -1.53 -10.20 7.81
N LYS A 35 -0.47 -10.10 7.02
CA LYS A 35 0.39 -8.93 7.03
C LYS A 35 -0.35 -7.70 6.48
N ALA A 36 -1.18 -7.90 5.47
CA ALA A 36 -2.01 -6.81 4.94
C ALA A 36 -2.96 -6.28 6.01
N GLU A 37 -3.62 -7.18 6.73
CA GLU A 37 -4.55 -6.79 7.79
C GLU A 37 -3.84 -6.04 8.92
N LEU A 38 -2.69 -6.53 9.35
CA LEU A 38 -1.91 -5.86 10.39
C LEU A 38 -1.46 -4.46 9.95
N ALA A 39 -0.99 -4.33 8.72
CA ALA A 39 -0.57 -3.04 8.19
C ALA A 39 -1.75 -2.07 8.10
N GLN A 40 -2.91 -2.55 7.66
CA GLN A 40 -4.10 -1.73 7.55
C GLN A 40 -4.56 -1.24 8.92
N ARG A 41 -4.54 -2.11 9.91
CA ARG A 41 -5.00 -1.79 11.26
C ARG A 41 -4.02 -0.93 12.02
N ASN A 42 -2.74 -1.28 11.97
CA ASN A 42 -1.71 -0.61 12.77
C ASN A 42 -1.03 0.56 12.05
N ARG A 43 -1.28 0.72 10.76
CA ARG A 43 -0.69 1.78 9.91
C ARG A 43 0.83 1.72 9.91
N THR A 44 1.39 0.52 9.97
CA THR A 44 2.83 0.27 9.94
C THR A 44 3.16 -0.92 9.06
N ASN A 45 4.41 -0.98 8.58
CA ASN A 45 4.92 -2.13 7.86
C ASN A 45 6.34 -2.40 8.36
N PRO A 46 6.62 -3.62 8.89
CA PRO A 46 7.97 -3.94 9.40
C PRO A 46 9.08 -3.78 8.37
N ARG A 47 8.75 -3.86 7.07
CA ARG A 47 9.73 -3.67 6.00
C ARG A 47 10.20 -2.23 5.88
N LEU A 48 9.47 -1.29 6.47
CA LEU A 48 9.82 0.13 6.45
C LEU A 48 9.62 0.67 7.87
N LYS A 49 10.63 0.48 8.69
CA LYS A 49 10.57 0.81 10.12
C LYS A 49 10.49 2.32 10.34
N ASN A 50 9.87 2.71 11.43
CA ASN A 50 9.76 4.10 11.88
C ASN A 50 8.93 4.99 10.95
N ILE A 51 8.15 4.40 10.06
CA ILE A 51 7.26 5.13 9.18
C ILE A 51 5.82 4.75 9.53
N THR A 52 4.99 5.76 9.71
CA THR A 52 3.55 5.57 9.84
C THR A 52 2.92 5.70 8.45
N LEU A 53 2.13 4.70 8.07
CA LEU A 53 1.46 4.72 6.77
C LEU A 53 0.43 5.84 6.74
N PRO A 54 0.38 6.66 5.68
CA PRO A 54 -0.54 7.78 5.62
C PRO A 54 -2.00 7.35 5.57
N ASP A 55 -2.88 8.20 6.06
CA ASP A 55 -4.31 7.97 6.01
C ASP A 55 -4.77 7.80 4.57
N GLY A 56 -5.68 6.87 4.36
CA GLY A 56 -6.22 6.62 3.04
C GLY A 56 -5.43 5.65 2.19
N LEU A 57 -4.22 5.27 2.61
CA LEU A 57 -3.49 4.19 1.94
C LEU A 57 -4.15 2.86 2.29
N LEU A 58 -4.64 2.16 1.28
CA LEU A 58 -5.27 0.86 1.48
C LEU A 58 -4.22 -0.25 1.42
N CYS A 59 -4.12 -1.04 2.49
CA CYS A 59 -3.27 -2.23 2.53
C CYS A 59 -4.16 -3.46 2.35
N THR A 60 -3.91 -4.27 1.34
CA THR A 60 -4.77 -5.38 1.00
C THR A 60 -3.98 -6.52 0.38
N ALA A 61 -4.48 -7.75 0.51
CA ALA A 61 -3.97 -8.91 -0.21
C ALA A 61 -4.92 -9.35 -1.33
N ASP A 62 -5.97 -8.58 -1.59
CA ASP A 62 -6.93 -8.88 -2.65
C ASP A 62 -6.37 -8.41 -3.99
N PRO A 63 -6.11 -9.33 -4.95
CA PRO A 63 -5.59 -8.93 -6.26
C PRO A 63 -6.55 -8.05 -7.06
N LYS A 64 -7.80 -7.98 -6.67
CA LYS A 64 -8.77 -7.10 -7.31
C LYS A 64 -8.46 -5.63 -7.11
N CYS A 65 -7.53 -5.30 -6.20
CA CYS A 65 -7.15 -3.91 -5.97
C CYS A 65 -6.60 -3.22 -7.23
N VAL A 66 -6.16 -3.99 -8.24
CA VAL A 66 -5.67 -3.41 -9.50
C VAL A 66 -6.79 -3.01 -10.46
N GLU A 67 -8.02 -3.48 -10.21
CA GLU A 67 -9.14 -3.16 -11.09
C GLU A 67 -9.42 -1.65 -11.08
N GLY A 68 -9.57 -1.09 -12.27
CA GLY A 68 -9.83 0.33 -12.43
C GLY A 68 -8.65 1.24 -12.15
N CYS A 69 -7.45 0.70 -11.89
CA CYS A 69 -6.28 1.51 -11.66
C CYS A 69 -5.73 2.09 -12.96
N ALA A 70 -5.35 3.36 -12.92
CA ALA A 70 -4.67 4.00 -14.03
C ALA A 70 -3.21 3.60 -14.10
N LEU A 71 -2.63 3.19 -12.96
CA LEU A 71 -1.23 2.79 -12.88
C LEU A 71 -1.11 1.60 -11.93
N VAL A 72 -0.34 0.59 -12.33
CA VAL A 72 0.04 -0.55 -11.48
C VAL A 72 1.56 -0.66 -11.49
N VAL A 73 2.15 -0.65 -10.31
CA VAL A 73 3.62 -0.68 -10.17
C VAL A 73 4.08 -1.97 -9.54
#